data_09cc09d1fa3c6e894004cef74ae52c64
#
_entry.id   09cc09d1fa3c6e894004cef74ae52c64
#
_cell.length_a   1.000
_cell.length_b   1.000
_cell.length_c   1.000
_cell.angle_alpha   90.00
_cell.angle_beta   90.00
_cell.angle_gamma   90.00
#
_symmetry.space_group_name_H-M   'P 1'
#
loop_
_entity.id
_entity.type
_entity.pdbx_description
1 polymer ?
#
loop_
_entity_poly.entity_id
_entity_poly.type
_entity_poly.pdbx_seq_one_letter_code
_entity_poly.pdbx_strand_id
1 'polypeptide(L)'
;MKKNLLLFTLLLALFACNNTPPKQEVKPDDEQTPVTVSEAISRISDSIAQDSTNALLYLHRAQAYLAKEQVGAAMIDINKALQLDPNNVDTYLLLANVYYTLGDENNINSTLNRAAEIAPLDTRPMVKLAELNLLQQNYNLAAAYIDKALKTEPYNPRAYFVRGMYFIIAQQDTVNALKNFQYAAEQDGTFYDPVEQICRIYAVQQPPYALDYLRKAQRQFPEKANSRYELAMFLQSHGAPEEALLHYDTLLMQQPDNYIVLYNIAYVNFVYLDNNEVALDYFNKVLELKPDYTDAYFNKGRVLEQMGNYAQATDIYKEVLKNQPGYRLAIEGINRIQNQIEE
;
A
#
# COMPACT_ATOMS: atom_id res chain seq x y z
N MET A 1 -15.96 -8.31 -9.61
CA MET A 1 -15.03 -7.18 -9.78
C MET A 1 -14.26 -6.82 -8.49
N LYS A 2 -14.83 -6.88 -7.27
CA LYS A 2 -14.11 -6.56 -6.01
C LYS A 2 -12.91 -7.49 -5.69
N LYS A 3 -12.91 -8.75 -6.16
CA LYS A 3 -11.78 -9.69 -5.92
C LYS A 3 -10.50 -9.31 -6.66
N ASN A 4 -10.57 -8.72 -7.85
CA ASN A 4 -9.39 -8.38 -8.66
C ASN A 4 -8.73 -7.06 -8.23
N LEU A 5 -9.48 -6.12 -7.63
CA LEU A 5 -8.93 -4.86 -7.14
C LEU A 5 -8.08 -5.06 -5.86
N LEU A 6 -8.50 -6.00 -4.98
CA LEU A 6 -7.71 -6.41 -3.82
C LEU A 6 -6.40 -7.11 -4.22
N LEU A 7 -6.41 -7.90 -5.29
CA LEU A 7 -5.21 -8.55 -5.81
C LEU A 7 -4.20 -7.52 -6.38
N PHE A 8 -4.68 -6.50 -7.09
CA PHE A 8 -3.80 -5.53 -7.75
C PHE A 8 -3.10 -4.60 -6.76
N THR A 9 -3.80 -4.15 -5.70
CA THR A 9 -3.18 -3.36 -4.62
C THR A 9 -2.26 -4.20 -3.72
N LEU A 10 -2.54 -5.50 -3.58
CA LEU A 10 -1.69 -6.45 -2.85
C LEU A 10 -0.34 -6.68 -3.56
N LEU A 11 -0.33 -6.69 -4.90
CA LEU A 11 0.84 -6.96 -5.72
C LEU A 11 1.85 -5.80 -5.74
N LEU A 12 1.38 -4.55 -5.67
CA LEU A 12 2.27 -3.37 -5.61
C LEU A 12 3.09 -3.29 -4.31
N ALA A 13 2.61 -3.88 -3.21
CA ALA A 13 3.32 -3.89 -1.92
C ALA A 13 4.56 -4.81 -1.91
N LEU A 14 4.64 -5.83 -2.77
CA LEU A 14 5.74 -6.80 -2.75
C LEU A 14 7.09 -6.19 -3.17
N PHE A 15 7.10 -5.18 -4.04
CA PHE A 15 8.33 -4.56 -4.52
C PHE A 15 8.57 -3.13 -4.04
N ALA A 16 7.54 -2.46 -3.48
CA ALA A 16 7.62 -1.06 -3.07
C ALA A 16 8.43 -0.82 -1.78
N CYS A 17 8.66 -1.84 -0.96
CA CYS A 17 9.32 -1.71 0.32
C CYS A 17 10.72 -2.31 0.33
N ASN A 18 11.68 -1.58 -0.21
CA ASN A 18 13.06 -1.78 0.23
C ASN A 18 13.97 -0.67 -0.30
N ASN A 19 14.07 0.40 0.45
CA ASN A 19 15.28 1.23 0.56
C ASN A 19 14.99 2.50 1.37
N THR A 20 14.45 2.33 2.59
CA THR A 20 14.79 3.32 3.60
C THR A 20 16.06 2.81 4.27
N PRO A 21 17.18 3.54 4.17
CA PRO A 21 18.36 3.23 4.99
C PRO A 21 17.91 3.29 6.46
N PRO A 22 18.49 2.45 7.35
CA PRO A 22 18.20 2.49 8.78
C PRO A 22 18.41 3.92 9.26
N LYS A 23 17.40 4.50 9.91
CA LYS A 23 17.55 5.75 10.64
C LYS A 23 18.61 5.50 11.71
N GLN A 24 19.81 6.00 11.50
CA GLN A 24 20.77 6.17 12.59
C GLN A 24 20.10 7.12 13.59
N GLU A 25 19.95 6.67 14.83
CA GLU A 25 19.63 7.53 15.96
C GLU A 25 20.74 8.59 16.08
N VAL A 26 20.47 9.77 15.55
CA VAL A 26 21.32 10.94 15.72
C VAL A 26 21.02 11.50 17.11
N LYS A 27 22.01 11.47 17.99
CA LYS A 27 21.96 12.23 19.26
C LYS A 27 21.70 13.72 18.94
N PRO A 28 20.91 14.41 19.80
CA PRO A 28 20.53 15.80 19.58
C PRO A 28 21.68 16.73 19.96
N ASP A 29 22.60 16.98 19.05
CA ASP A 29 23.55 18.12 19.07
C ASP A 29 24.27 18.13 17.72
N ASP A 30 23.60 18.70 16.72
CA ASP A 30 24.13 19.42 15.58
C ASP A 30 22.95 19.70 14.63
N GLU A 31 22.58 20.96 14.45
CA GLU A 31 21.68 21.43 13.37
C GLU A 31 22.35 21.20 12.01
N GLN A 32 22.42 19.95 11.56
CA GLN A 32 22.75 19.65 10.18
C GLN A 32 21.45 19.59 9.39
N THR A 33 21.22 20.58 8.55
CA THR A 33 20.20 20.52 7.49
C THR A 33 20.26 19.17 6.80
N PRO A 34 19.11 18.47 6.62
CA PRO A 34 19.09 17.15 6.00
C PRO A 34 19.75 17.23 4.61
N VAL A 35 20.79 16.43 4.39
CA VAL A 35 21.55 16.40 3.13
C VAL A 35 20.58 16.01 2.02
N THR A 36 20.43 16.88 1.03
CA THR A 36 19.58 16.58 -0.12
C THR A 36 20.17 15.43 -0.95
N VAL A 37 19.32 14.68 -1.67
CA VAL A 37 19.79 13.59 -2.55
C VAL A 37 20.80 14.10 -3.59
N SER A 38 20.65 15.36 -4.05
CA SER A 38 21.59 15.99 -4.98
C SER A 38 22.97 16.22 -4.35
N GLU A 39 23.02 16.67 -3.11
CA GLU A 39 24.26 16.81 -2.34
C GLU A 39 24.92 15.47 -2.06
N ALA A 40 24.13 14.42 -1.78
CA ALA A 40 24.65 13.07 -1.61
C ALA A 40 25.33 12.56 -2.91
N ILE A 41 24.70 12.78 -4.07
CA ILE A 41 25.30 12.43 -5.38
C ILE A 41 26.62 13.19 -5.59
N SER A 42 26.67 14.48 -5.27
CA SER A 42 27.90 15.29 -5.39
C SER A 42 29.02 14.74 -4.50
N ARG A 43 28.75 14.54 -3.21
CA ARG A 43 29.72 14.00 -2.24
C ARG A 43 30.26 12.62 -2.64
N ILE A 44 29.36 11.71 -3.10
CA ILE A 44 29.80 10.40 -3.58
C ILE A 44 30.65 10.54 -4.86
N SER A 45 30.31 11.47 -5.74
CA SER A 45 31.10 11.73 -6.97
C SER A 45 32.51 12.25 -6.65
N ASP A 46 32.64 13.11 -5.66
CA ASP A 46 33.95 13.57 -5.16
C ASP A 46 34.76 12.40 -4.56
N SER A 47 34.09 11.48 -3.84
CA SER A 47 34.73 10.28 -3.30
C SER A 47 35.16 9.32 -4.42
N ILE A 48 34.37 9.16 -5.48
CA ILE A 48 34.74 8.37 -6.68
C ILE A 48 35.94 9.00 -7.40
N ALA A 49 36.02 10.33 -7.44
CA ALA A 49 37.18 11.00 -8.03
C ALA A 49 38.50 10.74 -7.25
N GLN A 50 38.39 10.50 -5.95
CA GLN A 50 39.52 10.13 -5.09
C GLN A 50 39.87 8.64 -5.17
N ASP A 51 38.84 7.76 -5.24
CA ASP A 51 38.98 6.30 -5.36
C ASP A 51 37.97 5.74 -6.38
N SER A 52 38.38 5.72 -7.63
CA SER A 52 37.58 5.21 -8.75
C SER A 52 37.50 3.66 -8.82
N THR A 53 38.16 2.96 -7.90
CA THR A 53 38.18 1.47 -7.86
C THR A 53 37.25 0.91 -6.80
N ASN A 54 36.62 1.72 -5.99
CA ASN A 54 35.70 1.32 -4.94
C ASN A 54 34.30 1.07 -5.48
N ALA A 55 33.93 -0.20 -5.65
CA ALA A 55 32.62 -0.63 -6.17
C ALA A 55 31.44 -0.10 -5.36
N LEU A 56 31.59 0.01 -4.02
CA LEU A 56 30.50 0.46 -3.14
C LEU A 56 30.12 1.93 -3.37
N LEU A 57 31.06 2.77 -3.77
CA LEU A 57 30.74 4.17 -4.09
C LEU A 57 29.82 4.27 -5.30
N TYR A 58 30.05 3.46 -6.32
CA TYR A 58 29.16 3.41 -7.49
C TYR A 58 27.79 2.82 -7.12
N LEU A 59 27.74 1.77 -6.28
CA LEU A 59 26.49 1.21 -5.77
C LEU A 59 25.67 2.27 -5.03
N HIS A 60 26.28 3.02 -4.11
CA HIS A 60 25.58 4.06 -3.33
C HIS A 60 25.14 5.22 -4.23
N ARG A 61 25.95 5.60 -5.25
CA ARG A 61 25.53 6.65 -6.18
C ARG A 61 24.38 6.19 -7.08
N ALA A 62 24.38 4.93 -7.50
CA ALA A 62 23.28 4.33 -8.23
C ALA A 62 21.96 4.36 -7.41
N GLN A 63 22.02 4.05 -6.12
CA GLN A 63 20.86 4.17 -5.21
C GLN A 63 20.36 5.61 -5.14
N ALA A 64 21.25 6.59 -5.03
CA ALA A 64 20.89 8.01 -5.02
C ALA A 64 20.30 8.48 -6.36
N TYR A 65 20.79 7.97 -7.50
CA TYR A 65 20.18 8.24 -8.81
C TYR A 65 18.79 7.64 -8.93
N LEU A 66 18.56 6.44 -8.42
CA LEU A 66 17.22 5.84 -8.42
C LEU A 66 16.23 6.61 -7.54
N ALA A 67 16.70 7.15 -6.40
CA ALA A 67 15.87 8.02 -5.56
C ALA A 67 15.45 9.35 -6.27
N LYS A 68 16.13 9.71 -7.37
CA LYS A 68 15.80 10.83 -8.27
C LYS A 68 15.16 10.36 -9.58
N GLU A 69 14.75 9.11 -9.68
CA GLU A 69 14.20 8.51 -10.90
C GLU A 69 15.14 8.55 -12.13
N GLN A 70 16.45 8.74 -11.89
CA GLN A 70 17.47 8.80 -12.94
C GLN A 70 17.99 7.39 -13.29
N VAL A 71 17.12 6.55 -13.80
CA VAL A 71 17.38 5.12 -14.07
C VAL A 71 18.59 4.89 -14.98
N GLY A 72 18.76 5.72 -16.01
CA GLY A 72 19.90 5.60 -16.94
C GLY A 72 21.26 5.83 -16.24
N ALA A 73 21.38 6.85 -15.39
CA ALA A 73 22.60 7.12 -14.62
C ALA A 73 22.88 6.00 -13.60
N ALA A 74 21.82 5.50 -12.93
CA ALA A 74 21.92 4.38 -12.02
C ALA A 74 22.47 3.12 -12.72
N MET A 75 21.98 2.79 -13.92
CA MET A 75 22.45 1.63 -14.70
C MET A 75 23.94 1.71 -15.06
N ILE A 76 24.44 2.91 -15.38
CA ILE A 76 25.88 3.11 -15.66
C ILE A 76 26.69 2.77 -14.41
N ASP A 77 26.29 3.27 -13.24
CA ASP A 77 26.98 3.03 -11.97
C ASP A 77 26.85 1.58 -11.51
N ILE A 78 25.69 0.95 -11.65
CA ILE A 78 25.49 -0.49 -11.36
C ILE A 78 26.45 -1.35 -12.22
N ASN A 79 26.53 -1.10 -13.52
CA ASN A 79 27.43 -1.81 -14.39
C ASN A 79 28.90 -1.60 -13.99
N LYS A 80 29.26 -0.39 -13.58
CA LYS A 80 30.60 -0.10 -13.09
C LYS A 80 30.92 -0.82 -11.78
N ALA A 81 29.95 -0.84 -10.84
CA ALA A 81 30.08 -1.58 -9.59
C ALA A 81 30.29 -3.08 -9.85
N LEU A 82 29.51 -3.71 -10.76
CA LEU A 82 29.67 -5.13 -11.13
C LEU A 82 30.98 -5.41 -11.87
N GLN A 83 31.52 -4.47 -12.63
CA GLN A 83 32.86 -4.61 -13.23
C GLN A 83 33.96 -4.64 -12.17
N LEU A 84 33.81 -3.87 -11.09
CA LEU A 84 34.79 -3.77 -10.02
C LEU A 84 34.64 -4.89 -8.99
N ASP A 85 33.41 -5.28 -8.67
CA ASP A 85 33.09 -6.39 -7.77
C ASP A 85 31.94 -7.26 -8.38
N PRO A 86 32.30 -8.30 -9.15
CA PRO A 86 31.34 -9.20 -9.79
C PRO A 86 30.54 -10.10 -8.82
N ASN A 87 30.93 -10.13 -7.54
CA ASN A 87 30.32 -10.98 -6.53
C ASN A 87 29.51 -10.20 -5.48
N ASN A 88 29.26 -8.93 -5.70
CA ASN A 88 28.48 -8.10 -4.77
C ASN A 88 26.99 -8.34 -4.94
N VAL A 89 26.39 -9.05 -3.99
CA VAL A 89 24.96 -9.40 -3.99
C VAL A 89 24.08 -8.16 -3.95
N ASP A 90 24.44 -7.13 -3.20
CA ASP A 90 23.64 -5.91 -3.08
C ASP A 90 23.52 -5.19 -4.43
N THR A 91 24.56 -5.24 -5.25
CA THR A 91 24.55 -4.67 -6.60
C THR A 91 23.60 -5.46 -7.51
N TYR A 92 23.56 -6.80 -7.43
CA TYR A 92 22.59 -7.61 -8.17
C TYR A 92 21.15 -7.37 -7.69
N LEU A 93 20.93 -7.24 -6.39
CA LEU A 93 19.60 -6.92 -5.85
C LEU A 93 19.10 -5.55 -6.33
N LEU A 94 20.00 -4.57 -6.39
CA LEU A 94 19.68 -3.24 -6.94
C LEU A 94 19.39 -3.32 -8.44
N LEU A 95 20.18 -4.08 -9.20
CA LEU A 95 19.95 -4.31 -10.63
C LEU A 95 18.61 -4.98 -10.90
N ALA A 96 18.24 -5.98 -10.10
CA ALA A 96 16.94 -6.63 -10.22
C ALA A 96 15.78 -5.66 -9.95
N ASN A 97 15.92 -4.73 -8.98
CA ASN A 97 14.92 -3.68 -8.74
C ASN A 97 14.80 -2.73 -9.95
N VAL A 98 15.92 -2.39 -10.60
CA VAL A 98 15.89 -1.57 -11.82
C VAL A 98 15.17 -2.29 -12.95
N TYR A 99 15.49 -3.57 -13.20
CA TYR A 99 14.78 -4.36 -14.21
C TYR A 99 13.30 -4.51 -13.92
N TYR A 100 12.92 -4.62 -12.62
CA TYR A 100 11.52 -4.62 -12.23
C TYR A 100 10.80 -3.32 -12.60
N THR A 101 11.43 -2.18 -12.32
CA THR A 101 10.89 -0.86 -12.69
C THR A 101 10.75 -0.70 -14.21
N LEU A 102 11.65 -1.33 -14.99
CA LEU A 102 11.61 -1.32 -16.44
C LEU A 102 10.67 -2.38 -17.05
N GLY A 103 10.09 -3.28 -16.23
CA GLY A 103 9.24 -4.37 -16.70
C GLY A 103 10.00 -5.48 -17.44
N ASP A 104 11.32 -5.60 -17.25
CA ASP A 104 12.17 -6.59 -17.91
C ASP A 104 12.24 -7.89 -17.09
N GLU A 105 11.19 -8.69 -17.18
CA GLU A 105 11.03 -9.93 -16.40
C GLU A 105 12.16 -10.95 -16.63
N ASN A 106 12.69 -11.06 -17.84
CA ASN A 106 13.75 -12.01 -18.15
C ASN A 106 15.05 -11.66 -17.41
N ASN A 107 15.40 -10.39 -17.39
CA ASN A 107 16.60 -9.92 -16.71
C ASN A 107 16.44 -9.90 -15.19
N ILE A 108 15.23 -9.72 -14.63
CA ILE A 108 14.99 -9.88 -13.19
C ILE A 108 15.36 -11.31 -12.76
N ASN A 109 14.79 -12.34 -13.44
CA ASN A 109 15.01 -13.73 -13.09
C ASN A 109 16.50 -14.12 -13.15
N SER A 110 17.17 -13.79 -14.25
CA SER A 110 18.59 -14.13 -14.44
C SER A 110 19.48 -13.43 -13.40
N THR A 111 19.19 -12.17 -13.08
CA THR A 111 19.93 -11.36 -12.10
C THR A 111 19.77 -11.90 -10.68
N LEU A 112 18.54 -12.24 -10.27
CA LEU A 112 18.28 -12.79 -8.93
C LEU A 112 18.84 -14.21 -8.78
N ASN A 113 18.78 -15.05 -9.82
CA ASN A 113 19.41 -16.36 -9.78
C ASN A 113 20.93 -16.22 -9.64
N ARG A 114 21.56 -15.29 -10.36
CA ARG A 114 22.99 -15.02 -10.21
C ARG A 114 23.35 -14.57 -8.79
N ALA A 115 22.56 -13.70 -8.18
CA ALA A 115 22.73 -13.30 -6.78
C ALA A 115 22.64 -14.52 -5.82
N ALA A 116 21.67 -15.40 -6.03
CA ALA A 116 21.49 -16.61 -5.22
C ALA A 116 22.62 -17.66 -5.39
N GLU A 117 23.26 -17.70 -6.57
CA GLU A 117 24.43 -18.55 -6.82
C GLU A 117 25.68 -18.01 -6.11
N ILE A 118 25.90 -16.68 -6.16
CA ILE A 118 27.05 -16.02 -5.53
C ILE A 118 27.01 -16.18 -4.00
N ALA A 119 25.84 -16.01 -3.40
CA ALA A 119 25.65 -16.08 -1.95
C ALA A 119 24.50 -17.05 -1.59
N PRO A 120 24.74 -18.36 -1.57
CA PRO A 120 23.70 -19.36 -1.32
C PRO A 120 23.09 -19.31 0.10
N LEU A 121 23.74 -18.64 1.03
CA LEU A 121 23.25 -18.42 2.40
C LEU A 121 22.56 -17.07 2.60
N ASP A 122 22.61 -16.18 1.62
CA ASP A 122 21.84 -14.96 1.62
C ASP A 122 20.41 -15.26 1.15
N THR A 123 19.44 -15.07 2.05
CA THR A 123 18.05 -15.39 1.76
C THR A 123 17.34 -14.33 0.91
N ARG A 124 17.90 -13.11 0.82
CA ARG A 124 17.28 -11.97 0.10
C ARG A 124 16.99 -12.26 -1.38
N PRO A 125 17.91 -12.85 -2.17
CA PRO A 125 17.61 -13.23 -3.56
C PRO A 125 16.50 -14.28 -3.65
N MET A 126 16.47 -15.26 -2.72
CA MET A 126 15.44 -16.29 -2.69
C MET A 126 14.06 -15.73 -2.39
N VAL A 127 13.98 -14.82 -1.42
CA VAL A 127 12.73 -14.13 -1.07
C VAL A 127 12.23 -13.31 -2.25
N LYS A 128 13.10 -12.57 -2.95
CA LYS A 128 12.72 -11.82 -4.15
C LYS A 128 12.30 -12.72 -5.32
N LEU A 129 12.94 -13.87 -5.50
CA LEU A 129 12.50 -14.88 -6.48
C LEU A 129 11.12 -15.45 -6.12
N ALA A 130 10.85 -15.65 -4.84
CA ALA A 130 9.52 -16.07 -4.38
C ALA A 130 8.46 -15.01 -4.68
N GLU A 131 8.73 -13.74 -4.37
CA GLU A 131 7.87 -12.59 -4.68
C GLU A 131 7.56 -12.53 -6.19
N LEU A 132 8.60 -12.59 -7.03
CA LEU A 132 8.45 -12.55 -8.48
C LEU A 132 7.59 -13.71 -9.01
N ASN A 133 7.84 -14.93 -8.52
CA ASN A 133 7.08 -16.11 -8.94
C ASN A 133 5.61 -16.06 -8.47
N LEU A 134 5.31 -15.43 -7.32
CA LEU A 134 3.93 -15.15 -6.92
C LEU A 134 3.23 -14.20 -7.90
N LEU A 135 3.93 -13.14 -8.34
CA LEU A 135 3.41 -12.20 -9.33
C LEU A 135 3.12 -12.87 -10.67
N GLN A 136 4.01 -13.76 -11.09
CA GLN A 136 3.89 -14.54 -12.34
C GLN A 136 2.95 -15.74 -12.22
N GLN A 137 2.31 -15.94 -11.05
CA GLN A 137 1.44 -17.08 -10.74
C GLN A 137 2.14 -18.45 -10.81
N ASN A 138 3.47 -18.47 -10.73
CA ASN A 138 4.28 -19.68 -10.66
C ASN A 138 4.34 -20.21 -9.22
N TYR A 139 3.20 -20.56 -8.66
CA TYR A 139 3.01 -20.84 -7.24
C TYR A 139 3.93 -21.96 -6.70
N ASN A 140 4.20 -23.01 -7.49
CA ASN A 140 5.09 -24.10 -7.08
C ASN A 140 6.54 -23.61 -6.89
N LEU A 141 7.03 -22.75 -7.79
CA LEU A 141 8.37 -22.16 -7.68
C LEU A 141 8.42 -21.15 -6.51
N ALA A 142 7.38 -20.35 -6.34
CA ALA A 142 7.29 -19.44 -5.20
C ALA A 142 7.40 -20.21 -3.88
N ALA A 143 6.63 -21.28 -3.71
CA ALA A 143 6.69 -22.14 -2.51
C ALA A 143 8.10 -22.73 -2.30
N ALA A 144 8.75 -23.22 -3.36
CA ALA A 144 10.09 -23.79 -3.26
C ALA A 144 11.15 -22.77 -2.81
N TYR A 145 11.07 -21.51 -3.31
CA TYR A 145 11.98 -20.46 -2.86
C TYR A 145 11.69 -19.98 -1.44
N ILE A 146 10.42 -19.92 -1.02
CA ILE A 146 10.02 -19.63 0.37
C ILE A 146 10.60 -20.69 1.31
N ASP A 147 10.41 -21.96 1.00
CA ASP A 147 10.91 -23.07 1.83
C ASP A 147 12.43 -23.07 1.91
N LYS A 148 13.12 -22.78 0.80
CA LYS A 148 14.57 -22.65 0.77
C LYS A 148 15.05 -21.49 1.65
N ALA A 149 14.39 -20.32 1.56
CA ALA A 149 14.72 -19.16 2.39
C ALA A 149 14.54 -19.48 3.90
N LEU A 150 13.40 -20.05 4.28
CA LEU A 150 13.11 -20.40 5.68
C LEU A 150 13.94 -21.58 6.22
N LYS A 151 14.41 -22.48 5.35
CA LYS A 151 15.38 -23.51 5.73
C LYS A 151 16.75 -22.91 6.04
N THR A 152 17.16 -21.88 5.29
CA THR A 152 18.43 -21.18 5.48
C THR A 152 18.38 -20.23 6.68
N GLU A 153 17.29 -19.47 6.80
CA GLU A 153 17.05 -18.52 7.88
C GLU A 153 15.65 -18.72 8.47
N PRO A 154 15.50 -19.56 9.50
CA PRO A 154 14.19 -19.97 10.05
C PRO A 154 13.34 -18.85 10.64
N TYR A 155 13.93 -17.69 10.93
CA TYR A 155 13.26 -16.54 11.55
C TYR A 155 13.21 -15.32 10.63
N ASN A 156 13.43 -15.51 9.32
CA ASN A 156 13.40 -14.40 8.35
C ASN A 156 11.99 -13.78 8.23
N PRO A 157 11.77 -12.54 8.69
CA PRO A 157 10.44 -11.92 8.70
C PRO A 157 9.89 -11.72 7.28
N ARG A 158 10.75 -11.40 6.31
CA ARG A 158 10.32 -11.19 4.92
C ARG A 158 9.87 -12.49 4.27
N ALA A 159 10.54 -13.61 4.54
CA ALA A 159 10.15 -14.92 4.03
C ALA A 159 8.80 -15.37 4.62
N TYR A 160 8.54 -15.10 5.90
CA TYR A 160 7.22 -15.33 6.50
C TYR A 160 6.14 -14.44 5.88
N PHE A 161 6.44 -13.18 5.64
CA PHE A 161 5.51 -12.28 4.97
C PHE A 161 5.14 -12.80 3.57
N VAL A 162 6.14 -13.17 2.76
CA VAL A 162 5.91 -13.72 1.41
C VAL A 162 5.14 -15.06 1.46
N ARG A 163 5.38 -15.89 2.48
CA ARG A 163 4.60 -17.12 2.71
C ARG A 163 3.14 -16.81 3.07
N GLY A 164 2.89 -15.77 3.86
CA GLY A 164 1.54 -15.28 4.13
C GLY A 164 0.83 -14.83 2.84
N MET A 165 1.53 -14.08 2.00
CA MET A 165 1.03 -13.67 0.68
C MET A 165 0.75 -14.88 -0.23
N TYR A 166 1.61 -15.89 -0.23
CA TYR A 166 1.37 -17.15 -0.94
C TYR A 166 0.07 -17.81 -0.51
N PHE A 167 -0.21 -17.89 0.80
CA PHE A 167 -1.47 -18.47 1.29
C PHE A 167 -2.70 -17.67 0.86
N ILE A 168 -2.63 -16.33 0.83
CA ILE A 168 -3.73 -15.50 0.31
C ILE A 168 -3.95 -15.73 -1.18
N ILE A 169 -2.88 -15.63 -1.98
CA ILE A 169 -2.97 -15.56 -3.45
C ILE A 169 -3.20 -16.95 -4.06
N ALA A 170 -2.38 -17.92 -3.67
CA ALA A 170 -2.35 -19.24 -4.29
C ALA A 170 -3.33 -20.24 -3.65
N GLN A 171 -3.54 -20.15 -2.34
CA GLN A 171 -4.31 -21.13 -1.60
C GLN A 171 -5.67 -20.61 -1.11
N GLN A 172 -5.89 -19.30 -1.13
CA GLN A 172 -7.07 -18.64 -0.55
C GLN A 172 -7.27 -19.01 0.94
N ASP A 173 -6.18 -19.31 1.65
CA ASP A 173 -6.14 -19.74 3.04
C ASP A 173 -5.75 -18.58 3.96
N THR A 174 -6.77 -17.84 4.40
CA THR A 174 -6.60 -16.69 5.29
C THR A 174 -6.07 -17.09 6.67
N VAL A 175 -6.37 -18.30 7.14
CA VAL A 175 -5.92 -18.76 8.47
C VAL A 175 -4.41 -18.96 8.50
N ASN A 176 -3.86 -19.66 7.52
CA ASN A 176 -2.41 -19.82 7.41
C ASN A 176 -1.70 -18.53 7.02
N ALA A 177 -2.35 -17.67 6.21
CA ALA A 177 -1.82 -16.33 5.93
C ALA A 177 -1.64 -15.51 7.21
N LEU A 178 -2.67 -15.40 8.05
CA LEU A 178 -2.61 -14.69 9.33
C LEU A 178 -1.48 -15.18 10.23
N LYS A 179 -1.32 -16.52 10.38
CA LYS A 179 -0.23 -17.08 11.17
C LYS A 179 1.13 -16.60 10.67
N ASN A 180 1.33 -16.60 9.36
CA ASN A 180 2.60 -16.21 8.77
C ASN A 180 2.85 -14.69 8.89
N PHE A 181 1.82 -13.85 8.72
CA PHE A 181 1.94 -12.41 8.96
C PHE A 181 2.23 -12.11 10.44
N GLN A 182 1.60 -12.83 11.38
CA GLN A 182 1.90 -12.71 12.81
C GLN A 182 3.35 -13.07 13.11
N TYR A 183 3.86 -14.19 12.59
CA TYR A 183 5.27 -14.55 12.73
C TYR A 183 6.19 -13.47 12.16
N ALA A 184 5.90 -12.93 10.98
CA ALA A 184 6.70 -11.85 10.39
C ALA A 184 6.75 -10.61 11.28
N ALA A 185 5.61 -10.16 11.80
CA ALA A 185 5.50 -9.00 12.68
C ALA A 185 6.15 -9.23 14.07
N GLU A 186 6.19 -10.47 14.57
CA GLU A 186 6.86 -10.85 15.82
C GLU A 186 8.38 -10.87 15.67
N GLN A 187 8.90 -11.31 14.50
CA GLN A 187 10.34 -11.35 14.24
C GLN A 187 10.93 -9.96 14.01
N ASP A 188 10.17 -9.05 13.40
CA ASP A 188 10.56 -7.66 13.19
C ASP A 188 9.39 -6.73 13.51
N GLY A 189 9.41 -6.15 14.71
CA GLY A 189 8.38 -5.20 15.16
C GLY A 189 8.37 -3.88 14.37
N THR A 190 9.36 -3.61 13.53
CA THR A 190 9.40 -2.42 12.65
C THR A 190 8.86 -2.70 11.25
N PHE A 191 8.63 -3.97 10.91
CA PHE A 191 8.14 -4.40 9.61
C PHE A 191 6.62 -4.19 9.52
N TYR A 192 6.21 -3.08 8.89
CA TYR A 192 4.80 -2.67 8.82
C TYR A 192 3.93 -3.56 7.91
N ASP A 193 4.46 -4.06 6.79
CA ASP A 193 3.66 -4.75 5.76
C ASP A 193 2.84 -5.94 6.31
N PRO A 194 3.38 -6.83 7.19
CA PRO A 194 2.57 -7.89 7.80
C PRO A 194 1.44 -7.33 8.67
N VAL A 195 1.71 -6.26 9.42
CA VAL A 195 0.72 -5.62 10.31
C VAL A 195 -0.43 -5.04 9.47
N GLU A 196 -0.12 -4.41 8.35
CA GLU A 196 -1.13 -3.92 7.41
C GLU A 196 -2.04 -5.04 6.90
N GLN A 197 -1.46 -6.19 6.49
CA GLN A 197 -2.26 -7.32 6.01
C GLN A 197 -3.16 -7.89 7.12
N ILE A 198 -2.67 -7.99 8.35
CA ILE A 198 -3.49 -8.41 9.49
C ILE A 198 -4.63 -7.43 9.73
N CYS A 199 -4.37 -6.12 9.71
CA CYS A 199 -5.41 -5.08 9.85
C CYS A 199 -6.50 -5.23 8.79
N ARG A 200 -6.15 -5.41 7.53
CA ARG A 200 -7.10 -5.62 6.42
C ARG A 200 -7.95 -6.87 6.62
N ILE A 201 -7.34 -7.97 7.04
CA ILE A 201 -8.05 -9.23 7.31
C ILE A 201 -9.01 -9.04 8.49
N TYR A 202 -8.58 -8.41 9.57
CA TYR A 202 -9.42 -8.19 10.76
C TYR A 202 -10.53 -7.19 10.51
N ALA A 203 -10.33 -6.17 9.69
CA ALA A 203 -11.37 -5.26 9.26
C ALA A 203 -12.51 -5.98 8.50
N VAL A 204 -12.18 -7.03 7.74
CA VAL A 204 -13.17 -7.83 6.99
C VAL A 204 -13.80 -8.93 7.83
N GLN A 205 -12.99 -9.67 8.61
CA GLN A 205 -13.47 -10.83 9.40
C GLN A 205 -14.10 -10.45 10.73
N GLN A 206 -13.76 -9.26 11.25
CA GLN A 206 -14.30 -8.68 12.47
C GLN A 206 -14.28 -9.61 13.70
N PRO A 207 -13.13 -10.26 14.01
CA PRO A 207 -13.06 -11.06 15.22
C PRO A 207 -13.19 -10.17 16.47
N PRO A 208 -13.60 -10.72 17.63
CA PRO A 208 -13.84 -9.94 18.85
C PRO A 208 -12.66 -9.06 19.30
N TYR A 209 -11.43 -9.45 18.95
CA TYR A 209 -10.19 -8.72 19.27
C TYR A 209 -9.70 -7.79 18.13
N ALA A 210 -10.46 -7.65 17.04
CA ALA A 210 -10.05 -6.84 15.89
C ALA A 210 -9.77 -5.38 16.29
N LEU A 211 -10.66 -4.77 17.07
CA LEU A 211 -10.52 -3.38 17.51
C LEU A 211 -9.22 -3.16 18.30
N ASP A 212 -8.91 -4.05 19.25
CA ASP A 212 -7.69 -3.92 20.04
C ASP A 212 -6.43 -4.03 19.19
N TYR A 213 -6.44 -4.94 18.20
CA TYR A 213 -5.34 -5.07 17.26
C TYR A 213 -5.18 -3.83 16.37
N LEU A 214 -6.27 -3.32 15.80
CA LEU A 214 -6.26 -2.12 14.95
C LEU A 214 -5.77 -0.88 15.73
N ARG A 215 -6.22 -0.70 16.97
CA ARG A 215 -5.71 0.35 17.84
C ARG A 215 -4.23 0.20 18.18
N LYS A 216 -3.78 -1.04 18.43
CA LYS A 216 -2.35 -1.32 18.66
C LYS A 216 -1.52 -1.00 17.42
N ALA A 217 -1.94 -1.45 16.24
CA ALA A 217 -1.26 -1.19 14.98
C ALA A 217 -1.14 0.32 14.70
N GLN A 218 -2.22 1.08 14.88
CA GLN A 218 -2.21 2.53 14.70
C GLN A 218 -1.27 3.25 15.68
N ARG A 219 -1.18 2.78 16.95
CA ARG A 219 -0.23 3.34 17.93
C ARG A 219 1.22 3.00 17.63
N GLN A 220 1.48 1.79 17.11
CA GLN A 220 2.82 1.33 16.76
C GLN A 220 3.36 2.01 15.48
N PHE A 221 2.47 2.32 14.54
CA PHE A 221 2.79 2.93 13.24
C PHE A 221 1.90 4.17 12.98
N PRO A 222 2.05 5.24 13.78
CA PRO A 222 1.16 6.40 13.73
C PRO A 222 1.24 7.18 12.40
N GLU A 223 2.36 7.06 11.68
CA GLU A 223 2.59 7.69 10.39
C GLU A 223 1.97 6.93 9.21
N LYS A 224 1.55 5.69 9.43
CA LYS A 224 0.97 4.85 8.38
C LYS A 224 -0.52 5.13 8.20
N ALA A 225 -0.87 5.79 7.10
CA ALA A 225 -2.25 6.15 6.78
C ALA A 225 -3.18 4.93 6.71
N ASN A 226 -2.72 3.80 6.17
CA ASN A 226 -3.55 2.61 5.98
C ASN A 226 -4.05 2.01 7.31
N SER A 227 -3.19 1.87 8.34
CA SER A 227 -3.65 1.33 9.64
C SER A 227 -4.66 2.25 10.32
N ARG A 228 -4.52 3.57 10.17
CA ARG A 228 -5.48 4.57 10.64
C ARG A 228 -6.81 4.49 9.88
N TYR A 229 -6.74 4.31 8.56
CA TYR A 229 -7.92 4.16 7.72
C TYR A 229 -8.72 2.91 8.09
N GLU A 230 -8.06 1.74 8.23
CA GLU A 230 -8.71 0.49 8.61
C GLU A 230 -9.36 0.59 10.01
N LEU A 231 -8.70 1.27 10.95
CA LEU A 231 -9.29 1.55 12.27
C LEU A 231 -10.55 2.42 12.15
N ALA A 232 -10.50 3.50 11.37
CA ALA A 232 -11.66 4.38 11.15
C ALA A 232 -12.83 3.63 10.50
N MET A 233 -12.56 2.82 9.46
CA MET A 233 -13.55 1.96 8.81
C MET A 233 -14.21 0.97 9.77
N PHE A 234 -13.41 0.39 10.67
CA PHE A 234 -13.93 -0.52 11.68
C PHE A 234 -14.82 0.21 12.69
N LEU A 235 -14.36 1.34 13.24
CA LEU A 235 -15.08 2.13 14.24
C LEU A 235 -16.43 2.63 13.72
N GLN A 236 -16.50 3.14 12.49
CA GLN A 236 -17.75 3.63 11.90
C GLN A 236 -18.85 2.58 11.84
N SER A 237 -18.49 1.30 11.61
CA SER A 237 -19.46 0.19 11.48
C SER A 237 -19.74 -0.53 12.81
N HIS A 238 -19.01 -0.20 13.91
CA HIS A 238 -19.08 -0.85 15.21
C HIS A 238 -19.49 0.12 16.35
N GLY A 239 -20.31 1.12 16.04
CA GLY A 239 -20.95 1.98 17.02
C GLY A 239 -20.08 3.09 17.62
N ALA A 240 -19.00 3.46 16.94
CA ALA A 240 -18.13 4.58 17.34
C ALA A 240 -17.87 5.54 16.15
N PRO A 241 -18.93 6.07 15.49
CA PRO A 241 -18.79 6.91 14.30
C PRO A 241 -18.07 8.23 14.59
N GLU A 242 -18.22 8.81 15.77
CA GLU A 242 -17.53 10.05 16.15
C GLU A 242 -16.01 9.82 16.28
N GLU A 243 -15.58 8.68 16.86
CA GLU A 243 -14.16 8.31 16.92
C GLU A 243 -13.61 8.05 15.50
N ALA A 244 -14.41 7.44 14.62
CA ALA A 244 -14.02 7.25 13.21
C ALA A 244 -13.73 8.58 12.51
N LEU A 245 -14.57 9.61 12.71
CA LEU A 245 -14.37 10.94 12.15
C LEU A 245 -13.04 11.56 12.59
N LEU A 246 -12.62 11.41 13.85
CA LEU A 246 -11.32 11.93 14.33
C LEU A 246 -10.14 11.30 13.58
N HIS A 247 -10.23 10.02 13.24
CA HIS A 247 -9.21 9.34 12.45
C HIS A 247 -9.24 9.79 10.97
N TYR A 248 -10.43 9.97 10.38
CA TYR A 248 -10.55 10.50 9.02
C TYR A 248 -10.04 11.94 8.91
N ASP A 249 -10.35 12.81 9.87
CA ASP A 249 -9.83 14.18 9.90
C ASP A 249 -8.29 14.21 9.97
N THR A 250 -7.70 13.31 10.75
CA THR A 250 -6.23 13.18 10.79
C THR A 250 -5.65 12.75 9.44
N LEU A 251 -6.35 11.89 8.70
CA LEU A 251 -5.94 11.49 7.34
C LEU A 251 -6.04 12.65 6.35
N LEU A 252 -7.09 13.47 6.45
CA LEU A 252 -7.24 14.66 5.60
C LEU A 252 -6.20 15.74 5.89
N MET A 253 -5.69 15.86 7.14
CA MET A 253 -4.55 16.76 7.42
C MET A 253 -3.30 16.39 6.61
N GLN A 254 -3.12 15.10 6.31
CA GLN A 254 -1.99 14.63 5.49
C GLN A 254 -2.29 14.68 3.99
N GLN A 255 -3.54 14.41 3.60
CA GLN A 255 -4.00 14.35 2.21
C GLN A 255 -5.37 15.02 2.08
N PRO A 256 -5.43 16.36 1.97
CA PRO A 256 -6.70 17.12 1.95
C PRO A 256 -7.65 16.71 0.82
N ASP A 257 -7.11 16.30 -0.32
CA ASP A 257 -7.87 15.95 -1.53
C ASP A 257 -8.14 14.44 -1.65
N ASN A 258 -8.04 13.69 -0.55
CA ASN A 258 -8.33 12.27 -0.56
C ASN A 258 -9.85 12.03 -0.61
N TYR A 259 -10.38 11.92 -1.84
CA TYR A 259 -11.82 11.78 -2.08
C TYR A 259 -12.44 10.54 -1.43
N ILE A 260 -11.66 9.48 -1.17
CA ILE A 260 -12.14 8.27 -0.47
C ILE A 260 -12.42 8.59 1.01
N VAL A 261 -11.52 9.32 1.64
CA VAL A 261 -11.68 9.74 3.05
C VAL A 261 -12.84 10.74 3.17
N LEU A 262 -12.92 11.72 2.26
CA LEU A 262 -14.05 12.68 2.20
C LEU A 262 -15.38 11.95 2.03
N TYR A 263 -15.44 10.93 1.17
CA TYR A 263 -16.63 10.11 0.98
C TYR A 263 -17.03 9.38 2.27
N ASN A 264 -16.07 8.82 3.01
CA ASN A 264 -16.36 8.14 4.26
C ASN A 264 -16.85 9.10 5.35
N ILE A 265 -16.29 10.31 5.43
CA ILE A 265 -16.81 11.36 6.32
C ILE A 265 -18.25 11.72 5.98
N ALA A 266 -18.56 11.91 4.69
CA ALA A 266 -19.92 12.15 4.23
C ALA A 266 -20.86 10.99 4.62
N TYR A 267 -20.42 9.77 4.39
CA TYR A 267 -21.18 8.55 4.69
C TYR A 267 -21.45 8.39 6.19
N VAL A 268 -20.43 8.64 7.04
CA VAL A 268 -20.59 8.59 8.50
C VAL A 268 -21.60 9.63 8.97
N ASN A 269 -21.50 10.87 8.49
CA ASN A 269 -22.44 11.93 8.85
C ASN A 269 -23.86 11.61 8.41
N PHE A 270 -24.05 11.03 7.22
CA PHE A 270 -25.34 10.66 6.69
C PHE A 270 -25.96 9.45 7.41
N VAL A 271 -25.19 8.33 7.50
CA VAL A 271 -25.78 7.03 7.87
C VAL A 271 -25.81 6.79 9.39
N TYR A 272 -24.83 7.35 10.11
CA TYR A 272 -24.66 7.06 11.53
C TYR A 272 -24.98 8.25 12.44
N LEU A 273 -24.85 9.51 11.95
CA LEU A 273 -25.00 10.70 12.77
C LEU A 273 -26.21 11.57 12.38
N ASP A 274 -26.91 11.23 11.30
CA ASP A 274 -28.07 11.99 10.76
C ASP A 274 -27.75 13.49 10.46
N ASN A 275 -26.47 13.79 10.19
CA ASN A 275 -25.99 15.13 9.87
C ASN A 275 -26.07 15.39 8.34
N ASN A 276 -27.29 15.51 7.81
CA ASN A 276 -27.55 15.56 6.37
C ASN A 276 -26.86 16.73 5.67
N GLU A 277 -26.83 17.92 6.26
CA GLU A 277 -26.20 19.12 5.69
C GLU A 277 -24.68 18.91 5.53
N VAL A 278 -24.03 18.41 6.58
CA VAL A 278 -22.59 18.11 6.55
C VAL A 278 -22.27 17.02 5.53
N ALA A 279 -23.09 15.98 5.49
CA ALA A 279 -22.94 14.91 4.51
C ALA A 279 -23.02 15.42 3.07
N LEU A 280 -23.99 16.30 2.79
CA LEU A 280 -24.18 16.90 1.47
C LEU A 280 -22.96 17.72 1.03
N ASP A 281 -22.38 18.51 1.93
CA ASP A 281 -21.17 19.30 1.67
C ASP A 281 -19.98 18.42 1.31
N TYR A 282 -19.76 17.34 2.09
CA TYR A 282 -18.68 16.42 1.80
C TYR A 282 -18.89 15.61 0.52
N PHE A 283 -20.13 15.16 0.20
CA PHE A 283 -20.41 14.53 -1.10
C PHE A 283 -20.16 15.50 -2.26
N ASN A 284 -20.47 16.78 -2.12
CA ASN A 284 -20.15 17.78 -3.13
C ASN A 284 -18.64 17.90 -3.36
N LYS A 285 -17.82 17.98 -2.30
CA LYS A 285 -16.35 17.99 -2.39
C LYS A 285 -15.81 16.73 -3.07
N VAL A 286 -16.38 15.57 -2.76
CA VAL A 286 -16.01 14.31 -3.46
C VAL A 286 -16.26 14.42 -4.95
N LEU A 287 -17.42 14.96 -5.37
CA LEU A 287 -17.79 15.07 -6.78
C LEU A 287 -17.03 16.17 -7.53
N GLU A 288 -16.53 17.19 -6.83
CA GLU A 288 -15.58 18.17 -7.39
C GLU A 288 -14.23 17.51 -7.73
N LEU A 289 -13.73 16.65 -6.86
CA LEU A 289 -12.45 15.95 -7.05
C LEU A 289 -12.57 14.75 -7.99
N LYS A 290 -13.72 14.04 -7.96
CA LYS A 290 -13.98 12.82 -8.71
C LYS A 290 -15.39 12.86 -9.33
N PRO A 291 -15.56 13.57 -10.46
CA PRO A 291 -16.87 13.78 -11.09
C PRO A 291 -17.58 12.53 -11.61
N ASP A 292 -16.90 11.41 -11.74
CA ASP A 292 -17.45 10.12 -12.17
C ASP A 292 -17.71 9.13 -11.03
N TYR A 293 -17.67 9.60 -9.75
CA TYR A 293 -17.85 8.71 -8.60
C TYR A 293 -19.32 8.41 -8.34
N THR A 294 -19.83 7.35 -8.94
CA THR A 294 -21.24 6.95 -8.93
C THR A 294 -21.82 6.77 -7.53
N ASP A 295 -21.05 6.18 -6.58
CA ASP A 295 -21.51 5.97 -5.21
C ASP A 295 -21.71 7.31 -4.46
N ALA A 296 -20.93 8.35 -4.76
CA ALA A 296 -21.12 9.67 -4.18
C ALA A 296 -22.38 10.34 -4.72
N TYR A 297 -22.65 10.26 -6.02
CA TYR A 297 -23.93 10.71 -6.58
C TYR A 297 -25.10 9.99 -5.94
N PHE A 298 -25.05 8.67 -5.86
CA PHE A 298 -26.17 7.90 -5.28
C PHE A 298 -26.43 8.31 -3.83
N ASN A 299 -25.41 8.40 -2.99
CA ASN A 299 -25.59 8.78 -1.59
C ASN A 299 -25.99 10.25 -1.44
N LYS A 300 -25.49 11.17 -2.29
CA LYS A 300 -26.00 12.56 -2.37
C LYS A 300 -27.49 12.59 -2.67
N GLY A 301 -27.96 11.77 -3.61
CA GLY A 301 -29.39 11.64 -3.91
C GLY A 301 -30.19 11.16 -2.69
N ARG A 302 -29.68 10.19 -1.94
CA ARG A 302 -30.29 9.70 -0.69
C ARG A 302 -30.38 10.79 0.39
N VAL A 303 -29.33 11.59 0.56
CA VAL A 303 -29.32 12.71 1.51
C VAL A 303 -30.41 13.72 1.13
N LEU A 304 -30.48 14.13 -0.15
CA LEU A 304 -31.50 15.07 -0.65
C LEU A 304 -32.90 14.51 -0.48
N GLU A 305 -33.12 13.20 -0.73
CA GLU A 305 -34.40 12.52 -0.51
C GLU A 305 -34.80 12.60 0.97
N GLN A 306 -33.86 12.31 1.90
CA GLN A 306 -34.11 12.38 3.34
C GLN A 306 -34.40 13.81 3.83
N MET A 307 -33.80 14.83 3.19
CA MET A 307 -34.07 16.25 3.46
C MET A 307 -35.41 16.74 2.87
N GLY A 308 -36.14 15.90 2.13
CA GLY A 308 -37.39 16.26 1.44
C GLY A 308 -37.16 17.04 0.12
N ASN A 309 -35.94 17.17 -0.33
CA ASN A 309 -35.58 17.86 -1.58
C ASN A 309 -35.78 16.96 -2.81
N TYR A 310 -37.01 16.47 -2.99
CA TYR A 310 -37.35 15.38 -3.94
C TYR A 310 -37.00 15.69 -5.40
N ALA A 311 -37.18 16.95 -5.83
CA ALA A 311 -36.84 17.36 -7.19
C ALA A 311 -35.33 17.19 -7.45
N GLN A 312 -34.50 17.72 -6.54
CA GLN A 312 -33.05 17.63 -6.67
C GLN A 312 -32.57 16.18 -6.51
N ALA A 313 -33.14 15.41 -5.58
CA ALA A 313 -32.83 13.99 -5.39
C ALA A 313 -33.08 13.19 -6.68
N THR A 314 -34.23 13.44 -7.34
CA THR A 314 -34.57 12.80 -8.62
C THR A 314 -33.56 13.14 -9.72
N ASP A 315 -33.11 14.40 -9.83
CA ASP A 315 -32.13 14.79 -10.81
C ASP A 315 -30.76 14.15 -10.55
N ILE A 316 -30.34 14.05 -9.29
CA ILE A 316 -29.11 13.37 -8.92
C ILE A 316 -29.20 11.86 -9.22
N TYR A 317 -30.33 11.20 -8.95
CA TYR A 317 -30.51 9.78 -9.34
C TYR A 317 -30.48 9.58 -10.86
N LYS A 318 -30.99 10.52 -11.65
CA LYS A 318 -30.83 10.51 -13.12
C LYS A 318 -29.38 10.61 -13.57
N GLU A 319 -28.55 11.42 -12.89
CA GLU A 319 -27.10 11.46 -13.18
C GLU A 319 -26.43 10.11 -12.84
N VAL A 320 -26.82 9.44 -11.76
CA VAL A 320 -26.38 8.05 -11.48
C VAL A 320 -26.71 7.12 -12.66
N LEU A 321 -27.95 7.20 -13.19
CA LEU A 321 -28.41 6.36 -14.29
C LEU A 321 -27.75 6.72 -15.64
N LYS A 322 -27.33 7.95 -15.82
CA LYS A 322 -26.55 8.38 -16.98
C LYS A 322 -25.16 7.76 -16.99
N ASN A 323 -24.49 7.73 -15.81
CA ASN A 323 -23.18 7.11 -15.64
C ASN A 323 -23.28 5.57 -15.64
N GLN A 324 -24.35 5.02 -15.06
CA GLN A 324 -24.59 3.58 -14.95
C GLN A 324 -26.09 3.25 -15.16
N PRO A 325 -26.54 3.02 -16.41
CA PRO A 325 -27.97 2.89 -16.76
C PRO A 325 -28.75 1.81 -16.03
N GLY A 326 -28.07 0.78 -15.51
CA GLY A 326 -28.71 -0.32 -14.77
C GLY A 326 -28.62 -0.20 -13.24
N TYR A 327 -28.34 0.97 -12.68
CA TYR A 327 -28.16 1.13 -11.23
C TYR A 327 -29.50 1.04 -10.49
N ARG A 328 -29.86 -0.19 -10.06
CA ARG A 328 -31.17 -0.53 -9.51
C ARG A 328 -31.61 0.37 -8.36
N LEU A 329 -30.69 0.69 -7.42
CA LEU A 329 -31.03 1.49 -6.25
C LEU A 329 -31.41 2.95 -6.59
N ALA A 330 -30.88 3.52 -7.67
CA ALA A 330 -31.29 4.84 -8.14
C ALA A 330 -32.68 4.81 -8.78
N ILE A 331 -33.00 3.74 -9.54
CA ILE A 331 -34.33 3.50 -10.09
C ILE A 331 -35.35 3.39 -8.96
N GLU A 332 -35.05 2.57 -7.94
CA GLU A 332 -35.89 2.41 -6.74
C GLU A 332 -36.08 3.72 -5.99
N GLY A 333 -35.03 4.59 -5.91
CA GLY A 333 -35.11 5.92 -5.32
C GLY A 333 -36.08 6.85 -6.07
N ILE A 334 -35.99 6.91 -7.39
CA ILE A 334 -36.91 7.69 -8.22
C ILE A 334 -38.36 7.23 -8.02
N ASN A 335 -38.60 5.91 -8.05
CA ASN A 335 -39.93 5.35 -7.87
C ASN A 335 -40.51 5.66 -6.46
N ARG A 336 -39.70 5.58 -5.39
CA ARG A 336 -40.14 5.98 -4.04
C ARG A 336 -40.58 7.44 -4.00
N ILE A 337 -39.79 8.34 -4.58
CA ILE A 337 -40.12 9.78 -4.62
C ILE A 337 -41.41 10.01 -5.40
N GLN A 338 -41.61 9.35 -6.55
CA GLN A 338 -42.85 9.49 -7.35
C GLN A 338 -44.08 9.07 -6.55
N ASN A 339 -44.01 7.92 -5.87
CA ASN A 339 -45.14 7.44 -5.05
C ASN A 339 -45.45 8.41 -3.88
N GLN A 340 -44.42 9.01 -3.24
CA GLN A 340 -44.63 9.99 -2.16
C GLN A 340 -45.22 11.33 -2.61
N ILE A 341 -45.07 11.69 -3.86
CA ILE A 341 -45.64 12.95 -4.42
C ILE A 341 -47.11 12.73 -4.86
N GLU A 342 -47.48 11.48 -5.20
CA GLU A 342 -48.83 11.10 -5.63
C GLU A 342 -49.79 10.82 -4.43
N GLU A 343 -49.27 10.60 -3.23
CA GLU A 343 -50.02 10.50 -1.95
C GLU A 343 -50.31 11.89 -1.35
#